data_ce8fcb8e332b7fafa3975abff2c7e606
#
_entry.id   ce8fcb8e332b7fafa3975abff2c7e606
#
_cell.length_a   1.000
_cell.length_b   1.000
_cell.length_c   1.000
_cell.angle_alpha   90.00
_cell.angle_beta   90.00
_cell.angle_gamma   90.00
#
_symmetry.space_group_name_H-M   'P 1'
#
loop_
_entity.id
_entity.type
_entity.pdbx_description
1 polymer ?
#
loop_
_entity_poly.entity_id
_entity_poly.type
_entity_poly.pdbx_seq_one_letter_code
_entity_poly.pdbx_strand_id
1 'polypeptide(L)'
;DNGVNTGGMGAIAPANFFSNELEEKIKNHIFKPTLEKLQADNTPFKGVLLAEIVIIEEKGVLEPYLLDFSVRFKDIECQTILPLLESSLLDLCLATAKGELHSLELVFSKEFVMSVALVSRNYPTSSSPKQTLYIDPVDEKKGHLILGEVEQDNGVFESSGGRVIFAIGRGKSLLEARNHAYEIAQKVHFEGMFYRKDIGFKVLDLKEYS
;
A
#
# COMPACT_ATOMS: atom_id res chain seq x y z
N ASP A 1 -8.58 4.67 -15.60
CA ASP A 1 -8.15 5.98 -15.07
C ASP A 1 -9.12 7.08 -15.50
N ASN A 2 -10.36 6.96 -15.04
CA ASN A 2 -11.39 7.97 -15.27
C ASN A 2 -11.74 8.62 -13.95
N GLY A 3 -11.83 9.96 -13.93
CA GLY A 3 -12.21 10.73 -12.75
C GLY A 3 -11.08 11.58 -12.17
N VAL A 4 -11.34 12.15 -11.00
CA VAL A 4 -10.40 13.03 -10.30
C VAL A 4 -9.32 12.25 -9.55
N ASN A 5 -8.19 12.91 -9.26
CA ASN A 5 -7.13 12.33 -8.45
C ASN A 5 -7.65 12.00 -7.03
N THR A 6 -7.20 10.89 -6.49
CA THR A 6 -7.56 10.41 -5.14
C THR A 6 -6.31 10.19 -4.31
N GLY A 7 -6.46 10.01 -3.01
CA GLY A 7 -5.37 9.59 -2.11
C GLY A 7 -4.97 8.10 -2.28
N GLY A 8 -5.44 7.45 -3.33
CA GLY A 8 -5.26 6.01 -3.57
C GLY A 8 -6.53 5.21 -3.25
N MET A 9 -6.95 4.39 -4.21
CA MET A 9 -8.14 3.54 -4.11
C MET A 9 -7.78 2.06 -3.96
N GLY A 10 -6.49 1.72 -4.06
CA GLY A 10 -5.97 0.39 -3.91
C GLY A 10 -4.48 0.33 -4.21
N ALA A 11 -3.82 -0.70 -3.69
CA ALA A 11 -2.41 -0.98 -3.90
C ALA A 11 -2.15 -2.48 -3.94
N ILE A 12 -1.01 -2.87 -4.49
CA ILE A 12 -0.50 -4.24 -4.50
C ILE A 12 0.95 -4.26 -4.02
N ALA A 13 1.36 -5.35 -3.39
CA ALA A 13 2.75 -5.62 -3.04
C ALA A 13 3.03 -7.13 -3.04
N PRO A 14 4.22 -7.58 -3.52
CA PRO A 14 5.16 -6.81 -4.34
C PRO A 14 4.61 -6.56 -5.75
N ALA A 15 5.20 -5.60 -6.47
CA ALA A 15 4.91 -5.44 -7.89
C ALA A 15 5.58 -6.58 -8.67
N ASN A 16 4.82 -7.36 -9.43
CA ASN A 16 5.30 -8.59 -10.09
C ASN A 16 6.25 -8.36 -11.28
N PHE A 17 6.34 -7.11 -11.77
CA PHE A 17 7.29 -6.69 -12.80
C PHE A 17 8.63 -6.18 -12.22
N PHE A 18 8.78 -6.20 -10.89
CA PHE A 18 9.95 -5.67 -10.20
C PHE A 18 11.08 -6.69 -10.26
N SER A 19 12.02 -6.49 -11.18
CA SER A 19 13.21 -7.33 -11.35
C SER A 19 14.36 -6.89 -10.45
N ASN A 20 15.32 -7.78 -10.21
CA ASN A 20 16.54 -7.44 -9.48
C ASN A 20 17.33 -6.29 -10.18
N GLU A 21 17.31 -6.25 -11.52
CA GLU A 21 17.96 -5.17 -12.29
C GLU A 21 17.31 -3.82 -12.02
N LEU A 22 15.96 -3.77 -12.04
CA LEU A 22 15.22 -2.56 -11.73
C LEU A 22 15.43 -2.11 -10.27
N GLU A 23 15.47 -3.06 -9.34
CA GLU A 23 15.77 -2.80 -7.93
C GLU A 23 17.15 -2.16 -7.76
N GLU A 24 18.19 -2.73 -8.39
CA GLU A 24 19.55 -2.18 -8.35
C GLU A 24 19.65 -0.79 -8.99
N LYS A 25 18.93 -0.54 -10.09
CA LYS A 25 18.86 0.82 -10.68
C LYS A 25 18.25 1.81 -9.67
N ILE A 26 17.14 1.46 -9.04
CA ILE A 26 16.47 2.31 -8.03
C ILE A 26 17.38 2.57 -6.85
N LYS A 27 18.04 1.54 -6.32
CA LYS A 27 18.99 1.69 -5.21
C LYS A 27 20.14 2.63 -5.58
N ASN A 28 20.78 2.38 -6.71
CA ASN A 28 22.01 3.08 -7.09
C ASN A 28 21.78 4.49 -7.64
N HIS A 29 20.65 4.73 -8.32
CA HIS A 29 20.40 6.01 -8.98
C HIS A 29 19.48 6.94 -8.17
N ILE A 30 18.67 6.40 -7.24
CA ILE A 30 17.70 7.19 -6.48
C ILE A 30 18.08 7.24 -4.99
N PHE A 31 18.07 6.07 -4.30
CA PHE A 31 18.25 6.07 -2.85
C PHE A 31 19.67 6.39 -2.40
N LYS A 32 20.67 5.73 -2.99
CA LYS A 32 22.08 5.89 -2.60
C LYS A 32 22.55 7.35 -2.74
N PRO A 33 22.43 8.01 -3.89
CA PRO A 33 22.89 9.41 -4.03
C PRO A 33 22.11 10.37 -3.12
N THR A 34 20.82 10.10 -2.87
CA THR A 34 20.02 10.90 -1.94
C THR A 34 20.54 10.79 -0.52
N LEU A 35 20.78 9.57 -0.02
CA LEU A 35 21.28 9.35 1.33
C LEU A 35 22.72 9.86 1.51
N GLU A 36 23.58 9.69 0.50
CA GLU A 36 24.94 10.24 0.49
C GLU A 36 24.93 11.77 0.54
N LYS A 37 24.03 12.42 -0.20
CA LYS A 37 23.88 13.88 -0.17
C LYS A 37 23.41 14.38 1.20
N LEU A 38 22.41 13.75 1.80
CA LEU A 38 21.93 14.07 3.15
C LEU A 38 23.04 13.91 4.20
N GLN A 39 23.85 12.86 4.07
CA GLN A 39 25.00 12.65 4.93
C GLN A 39 26.05 13.76 4.77
N ALA A 40 26.36 14.15 3.53
CA ALA A 40 27.34 15.21 3.23
C ALA A 40 26.86 16.58 3.73
N ASP A 41 25.58 16.82 3.76
CA ASP A 41 24.96 18.07 4.26
C ASP A 41 24.81 18.07 5.80
N ASN A 42 25.36 17.08 6.52
CA ASN A 42 25.22 16.89 7.97
C ASN A 42 23.76 16.76 8.45
N THR A 43 22.88 16.24 7.60
CA THR A 43 21.47 15.94 7.89
C THR A 43 21.17 14.46 7.64
N PRO A 44 21.88 13.51 8.30
CA PRO A 44 21.69 12.09 8.03
C PRO A 44 20.25 11.66 8.31
N PHE A 45 19.67 10.93 7.36
CA PHE A 45 18.27 10.49 7.46
C PHE A 45 18.17 9.23 8.33
N LYS A 46 17.17 9.20 9.21
CA LYS A 46 16.76 8.02 9.98
C LYS A 46 15.24 7.91 9.92
N GLY A 47 14.74 6.77 9.48
CA GLY A 47 13.29 6.54 9.38
C GLY A 47 12.89 5.82 8.10
N VAL A 48 11.62 5.96 7.73
CA VAL A 48 11.07 5.43 6.49
C VAL A 48 11.24 6.47 5.39
N LEU A 49 12.02 6.13 4.38
CA LEU A 49 12.14 6.92 3.15
C LEU A 49 11.38 6.20 2.03
N LEU A 50 10.24 6.76 1.65
CA LEU A 50 9.40 6.24 0.57
C LEU A 50 9.65 7.09 -0.69
N ALA A 51 10.02 6.44 -1.79
CA ALA A 51 10.17 7.09 -3.10
C ALA A 51 8.94 6.79 -3.98
N GLU A 52 8.34 7.82 -4.53
CA GLU A 52 7.36 7.68 -5.61
C GLU A 52 8.11 7.64 -6.94
N ILE A 53 7.97 6.52 -7.64
CA ILE A 53 8.74 6.24 -8.84
C ILE A 53 7.79 5.87 -9.97
N VAL A 54 7.97 6.51 -11.13
CA VAL A 54 7.36 6.06 -12.38
C VAL A 54 8.35 5.20 -13.12
N ILE A 55 7.91 4.04 -13.57
CA ILE A 55 8.69 3.15 -14.43
C ILE A 55 8.25 3.38 -15.87
N ILE A 56 9.20 3.71 -16.74
CA ILE A 56 8.98 3.94 -18.16
C ILE A 56 9.79 2.93 -18.95
N GLU A 57 9.18 2.30 -19.95
CA GLU A 57 9.89 1.45 -20.87
C GLU A 57 10.53 2.29 -21.97
N GLU A 58 11.87 2.28 -22.03
CA GLU A 58 12.66 2.96 -23.06
C GLU A 58 13.47 1.93 -23.84
N LYS A 59 13.15 1.76 -25.12
CA LYS A 59 13.84 0.82 -26.03
C LYS A 59 13.92 -0.62 -25.48
N GLY A 60 12.87 -1.08 -24.83
CA GLY A 60 12.78 -2.42 -24.23
C GLY A 60 13.44 -2.55 -22.86
N VAL A 61 13.85 -1.45 -22.22
CA VAL A 61 14.46 -1.42 -20.90
C VAL A 61 13.59 -0.61 -19.96
N LEU A 62 13.35 -1.13 -18.75
CA LEU A 62 12.59 -0.41 -17.71
C LEU A 62 13.51 0.59 -17.01
N GLU A 63 13.13 1.86 -17.05
CA GLU A 63 13.87 2.97 -16.44
C GLU A 63 13.02 3.64 -15.32
N PRO A 64 13.60 3.75 -14.11
CA PRO A 64 12.92 4.38 -12.97
C PRO A 64 13.13 5.89 -12.94
N TYR A 65 12.05 6.64 -12.81
CA TYR A 65 12.06 8.10 -12.65
C TYR A 65 11.44 8.49 -11.31
N LEU A 66 12.22 9.19 -10.48
CA LEU A 66 11.76 9.70 -9.21
C LEU A 66 10.80 10.88 -9.44
N LEU A 67 9.63 10.81 -8.80
CA LEU A 67 8.68 11.92 -8.75
C LEU A 67 8.78 12.69 -7.45
N ASP A 68 8.80 11.98 -6.32
CA ASP A 68 8.77 12.60 -5.00
C ASP A 68 9.32 11.65 -3.92
N PHE A 69 9.67 12.21 -2.76
CA PHE A 69 9.97 11.47 -1.55
C PHE A 69 8.97 11.79 -0.43
N SER A 70 8.65 10.78 0.36
CA SER A 70 7.94 10.92 1.64
C SER A 70 8.76 10.33 2.77
N VAL A 71 8.74 10.97 3.92
CA VAL A 71 9.50 10.54 5.12
C VAL A 71 8.66 9.70 6.09
N ARG A 72 7.66 9.04 5.56
CA ARG A 72 6.72 8.16 6.28
C ARG A 72 6.11 7.14 5.32
N PHE A 73 5.52 6.09 5.85
CA PHE A 73 4.57 5.31 5.07
C PHE A 73 3.39 6.19 4.67
N LYS A 74 2.95 6.08 3.42
CA LYS A 74 1.71 6.69 2.95
C LYS A 74 0.53 5.77 3.27
N ASP A 75 -0.65 6.35 3.21
CA ASP A 75 -1.89 5.63 3.35
C ASP A 75 -2.21 4.91 2.05
N ILE A 76 -2.66 3.71 2.23
CA ILE A 76 -2.83 2.50 1.49
C ILE A 76 -1.52 1.71 1.25
N GLU A 77 -0.35 2.31 1.05
CA GLU A 77 0.92 1.59 0.95
C GLU A 77 1.27 0.90 2.27
N CYS A 78 1.09 1.59 3.40
CA CYS A 78 1.33 1.02 4.73
C CYS A 78 0.50 -0.24 4.96
N GLN A 79 -0.81 -0.19 4.68
CA GLN A 79 -1.74 -1.30 4.82
C GLN A 79 -1.44 -2.46 3.86
N THR A 80 -0.69 -2.19 2.79
CA THR A 80 -0.33 -3.20 1.79
C THR A 80 1.03 -3.84 2.08
N ILE A 81 2.01 -3.06 2.57
CA ILE A 81 3.39 -3.51 2.78
C ILE A 81 3.56 -4.20 4.13
N LEU A 82 3.02 -3.62 5.22
CA LEU A 82 3.23 -4.15 6.57
C LEU A 82 2.69 -5.58 6.77
N PRO A 83 1.59 -6.02 6.15
CA PRO A 83 1.17 -7.42 6.23
C PRO A 83 2.16 -8.43 5.66
N LEU A 84 3.10 -7.99 4.81
CA LEU A 84 4.17 -8.83 4.27
C LEU A 84 5.41 -8.87 5.17
N LEU A 85 5.54 -7.94 6.12
CA LEU A 85 6.71 -7.87 6.99
C LEU A 85 6.71 -9.02 8.00
N GLU A 86 7.75 -9.87 7.96
CA GLU A 86 7.98 -10.97 8.91
C GLU A 86 8.91 -10.54 10.05
N SER A 87 9.79 -9.56 9.82
CA SER A 87 10.62 -8.98 10.86
C SER A 87 9.79 -8.17 11.86
N SER A 88 10.25 -8.12 13.12
CA SER A 88 9.61 -7.30 14.16
C SER A 88 9.66 -5.82 13.81
N LEU A 89 8.52 -5.20 13.55
CA LEU A 89 8.43 -3.77 13.29
C LEU A 89 8.95 -2.93 14.47
N LEU A 90 8.73 -3.39 15.72
CA LEU A 90 9.24 -2.71 16.92
C LEU A 90 10.76 -2.70 16.94
N ASP A 91 11.40 -3.84 16.65
CA ASP A 91 12.86 -3.93 16.63
C ASP A 91 13.46 -3.08 15.51
N LEU A 92 12.84 -3.06 14.34
CA LEU A 92 13.22 -2.18 13.23
C LEU A 92 13.11 -0.70 13.61
N CYS A 93 12.04 -0.29 14.27
CA CYS A 93 11.88 1.09 14.75
C CYS A 93 12.94 1.46 15.80
N LEU A 94 13.22 0.57 16.76
CA LEU A 94 14.23 0.78 17.79
C LEU A 94 15.64 0.87 17.21
N ALA A 95 16.00 -0.04 16.32
CA ALA A 95 17.29 -0.04 15.64
C ALA A 95 17.47 1.20 14.75
N THR A 96 16.40 1.63 14.05
CA THR A 96 16.40 2.87 13.26
C THR A 96 16.69 4.08 14.14
N ALA A 97 15.99 4.22 15.27
CA ALA A 97 16.19 5.33 16.20
C ALA A 97 17.61 5.37 16.74
N LYS A 98 18.20 4.21 17.08
CA LYS A 98 19.57 4.09 17.56
C LYS A 98 20.63 4.25 16.44
N GLY A 99 20.27 4.09 15.17
CA GLY A 99 21.23 4.05 14.05
C GLY A 99 21.92 2.69 13.89
N GLU A 100 21.28 1.63 14.36
CA GLU A 100 21.80 0.25 14.40
C GLU A 100 21.07 -0.68 13.42
N LEU A 101 20.35 -0.13 12.44
CA LEU A 101 19.53 -0.91 11.49
C LEU A 101 20.35 -1.94 10.69
N HIS A 102 21.65 -1.66 10.48
CA HIS A 102 22.58 -2.58 9.81
C HIS A 102 22.80 -3.91 10.55
N SER A 103 22.42 -4.00 11.82
CA SER A 103 22.52 -5.21 12.65
C SER A 103 21.32 -6.14 12.52
N LEU A 104 20.26 -5.71 11.82
CA LEU A 104 19.03 -6.49 11.65
C LEU A 104 18.86 -6.94 10.20
N GLU A 105 18.29 -8.13 10.04
CA GLU A 105 17.83 -8.62 8.76
C GLU A 105 16.37 -8.20 8.54
N LEU A 106 16.07 -7.62 7.39
CA LEU A 106 14.74 -7.26 6.98
C LEU A 106 14.15 -8.38 6.12
N VAL A 107 13.13 -9.07 6.64
CA VAL A 107 12.52 -10.23 6.00
C VAL A 107 11.07 -9.92 5.67
N PHE A 108 10.71 -10.19 4.42
CA PHE A 108 9.33 -10.13 3.93
C PHE A 108 8.84 -11.50 3.47
N SER A 109 7.55 -11.75 3.66
CA SER A 109 6.85 -12.89 3.10
C SER A 109 6.94 -12.92 1.56
N LYS A 110 6.92 -14.11 0.99
CA LYS A 110 6.87 -14.32 -0.46
C LYS A 110 5.44 -14.25 -1.03
N GLU A 111 4.47 -13.97 -0.18
CA GLU A 111 3.08 -13.78 -0.60
C GLU A 111 2.86 -12.45 -1.32
N PHE A 112 1.70 -12.33 -1.93
CA PHE A 112 1.17 -11.07 -2.47
C PHE A 112 0.10 -10.52 -1.53
N VAL A 113 0.04 -9.20 -1.46
CA VAL A 113 -1.03 -8.48 -0.76
C VAL A 113 -1.66 -7.49 -1.74
N MET A 114 -2.98 -7.43 -1.69
CA MET A 114 -3.76 -6.38 -2.34
C MET A 114 -4.64 -5.68 -1.32
N SER A 115 -4.64 -4.36 -1.37
CA SER A 115 -5.52 -3.50 -0.60
C SER A 115 -6.54 -2.83 -1.52
N VAL A 116 -7.80 -2.82 -1.11
CA VAL A 116 -8.90 -2.12 -1.78
C VAL A 116 -9.55 -1.17 -0.81
N ALA A 117 -9.59 0.13 -1.14
CA ALA A 117 -10.26 1.13 -0.32
C ALA A 117 -11.76 1.15 -0.59
N LEU A 118 -12.56 0.98 0.47
CA LEU A 118 -13.99 1.16 0.49
C LEU A 118 -14.27 2.60 0.93
N VAL A 119 -14.89 3.38 0.08
CA VAL A 119 -14.97 4.82 0.22
C VAL A 119 -16.43 5.30 0.27
N SER A 120 -16.62 6.45 0.88
CA SER A 120 -17.92 7.10 0.98
C SER A 120 -18.34 7.74 -0.35
N ARG A 121 -19.66 7.94 -0.54
CA ARG A 121 -20.32 8.38 -1.79
C ARG A 121 -19.62 9.54 -2.49
N ASN A 122 -19.17 10.53 -1.74
CA ASN A 122 -18.66 11.78 -2.31
C ASN A 122 -17.13 11.83 -2.42
N TYR A 123 -16.42 10.76 -2.01
CA TYR A 123 -14.96 10.72 -2.09
C TYR A 123 -14.49 10.80 -3.56
N PRO A 124 -13.46 11.59 -3.89
CA PRO A 124 -12.64 12.44 -3.01
C PRO A 124 -13.08 13.90 -2.94
N THR A 125 -14.21 14.27 -3.52
CA THR A 125 -14.59 15.67 -3.81
C THR A 125 -15.18 16.41 -2.61
N SER A 126 -15.87 15.70 -1.71
CA SER A 126 -16.45 16.29 -0.50
C SER A 126 -16.69 15.25 0.59
N SER A 127 -16.98 15.71 1.79
CA SER A 127 -17.42 14.86 2.88
C SER A 127 -18.80 14.23 2.60
N SER A 128 -19.04 13.07 3.19
CA SER A 128 -20.35 12.40 3.20
C SER A 128 -20.90 12.41 4.62
N PRO A 129 -22.24 12.36 4.79
CA PRO A 129 -22.83 12.11 6.11
C PRO A 129 -22.31 10.79 6.68
N LYS A 130 -22.23 10.72 8.02
CA LYS A 130 -21.92 9.47 8.72
C LYS A 130 -22.92 8.39 8.36
N GLN A 131 -22.43 7.18 8.18
CA GLN A 131 -23.22 6.00 7.84
C GLN A 131 -22.83 4.87 8.77
N THR A 132 -23.81 4.15 9.29
CA THR A 132 -23.59 2.93 10.07
C THR A 132 -22.92 1.87 9.18
N LEU A 133 -21.86 1.25 9.73
CA LEU A 133 -21.14 0.18 9.08
C LEU A 133 -21.67 -1.19 9.52
N TYR A 134 -21.93 -2.05 8.55
CA TYR A 134 -22.25 -3.45 8.74
C TYR A 134 -21.08 -4.28 8.25
N ILE A 135 -20.51 -5.11 9.11
CA ILE A 135 -19.31 -5.88 8.84
C ILE A 135 -19.58 -7.36 9.17
N ASP A 136 -19.59 -8.20 8.14
CA ASP A 136 -19.67 -9.65 8.29
C ASP A 136 -18.33 -10.25 8.68
N PRO A 137 -18.30 -11.43 9.31
CA PRO A 137 -17.05 -12.13 9.63
C PRO A 137 -16.17 -12.36 8.39
N VAL A 138 -14.86 -12.12 8.55
CA VAL A 138 -13.84 -12.30 7.53
C VAL A 138 -13.01 -13.54 7.86
N ASP A 139 -12.66 -14.32 6.84
CA ASP A 139 -11.70 -15.41 6.97
C ASP A 139 -10.27 -14.86 7.07
N GLU A 140 -9.69 -14.87 8.26
CA GLU A 140 -8.35 -14.33 8.56
C GLU A 140 -7.24 -15.02 7.75
N LYS A 141 -7.47 -16.23 7.23
CA LYS A 141 -6.50 -16.89 6.34
C LYS A 141 -6.41 -16.22 4.97
N LYS A 142 -7.47 -15.55 4.54
CA LYS A 142 -7.54 -14.81 3.28
C LYS A 142 -7.05 -13.39 3.41
N GLY A 143 -7.14 -12.81 4.60
CA GLY A 143 -6.77 -11.43 4.88
C GLY A 143 -7.56 -10.82 6.03
N HIS A 144 -7.70 -9.51 6.02
CA HIS A 144 -8.36 -8.78 7.12
C HIS A 144 -8.88 -7.41 6.65
N LEU A 145 -9.62 -6.75 7.54
CA LEU A 145 -10.06 -5.37 7.37
C LEU A 145 -9.20 -4.43 8.22
N ILE A 146 -8.91 -3.26 7.69
CA ILE A 146 -8.31 -2.16 8.44
C ILE A 146 -9.30 -1.00 8.43
N LEU A 147 -9.69 -0.54 9.62
CA LEU A 147 -10.53 0.62 9.79
C LEU A 147 -9.69 1.88 9.52
N GLY A 148 -10.18 2.74 8.63
CA GLY A 148 -9.59 4.02 8.30
C GLY A 148 -10.34 5.15 8.99
N GLU A 149 -11.14 5.89 8.23
CA GLU A 149 -11.97 6.97 8.74
C GLU A 149 -13.29 6.42 9.29
N VAL A 150 -13.19 5.78 10.46
CA VAL A 150 -14.29 5.16 11.22
C VAL A 150 -14.28 5.67 12.65
N GLU A 151 -15.45 5.99 13.16
CA GLU A 151 -15.69 6.27 14.58
C GLU A 151 -16.55 5.17 15.20
N GLN A 152 -16.43 4.99 16.50
CA GLN A 152 -17.30 4.08 17.24
C GLN A 152 -18.07 4.87 18.29
N ASP A 153 -19.40 4.80 18.23
CA ASP A 153 -20.29 5.34 19.25
C ASP A 153 -21.23 4.25 19.77
N ASN A 154 -21.27 4.08 21.09
CA ASN A 154 -22.11 3.08 21.77
C ASN A 154 -22.04 1.67 21.17
N GLY A 155 -20.86 1.26 20.68
CA GLY A 155 -20.64 -0.06 20.08
C GLY A 155 -21.02 -0.14 18.58
N VAL A 156 -21.52 0.93 17.99
CA VAL A 156 -21.83 1.03 16.55
C VAL A 156 -20.68 1.71 15.84
N PHE A 157 -20.22 1.11 14.75
CA PHE A 157 -19.22 1.74 13.86
C PHE A 157 -19.92 2.63 12.82
N GLU A 158 -19.37 3.82 12.62
CA GLU A 158 -19.86 4.78 11.66
C GLU A 158 -18.71 5.33 10.79
N SER A 159 -19.00 5.62 9.52
CA SER A 159 -18.04 6.31 8.66
C SER A 159 -17.84 7.75 9.12
N SER A 160 -16.60 8.23 9.20
CA SER A 160 -16.27 9.60 9.61
C SER A 160 -15.53 10.39 8.53
N GLY A 161 -15.30 9.79 7.36
CA GLY A 161 -14.58 10.44 6.28
C GLY A 161 -14.70 9.76 4.92
N GLY A 162 -13.67 9.95 4.07
CA GLY A 162 -13.69 9.54 2.67
C GLY A 162 -13.28 8.08 2.47
N ARG A 163 -12.10 7.68 2.97
CA ARG A 163 -11.61 6.30 2.89
C ARG A 163 -11.90 5.57 4.20
N VAL A 164 -13.01 4.83 4.21
CA VAL A 164 -13.64 4.34 5.44
C VAL A 164 -12.98 3.05 5.92
N ILE A 165 -12.85 2.05 5.05
CA ILE A 165 -12.26 0.75 5.37
C ILE A 165 -11.36 0.30 4.23
N PHE A 166 -10.30 -0.45 4.58
CA PHE A 166 -9.46 -1.13 3.61
C PHE A 166 -9.63 -2.64 3.72
N ALA A 167 -10.02 -3.26 2.61
CA ALA A 167 -10.06 -4.71 2.49
C ALA A 167 -8.70 -5.22 2.02
N ILE A 168 -8.04 -6.00 2.86
CA ILE A 168 -6.69 -6.50 2.62
C ILE A 168 -6.78 -7.99 2.30
N GLY A 169 -6.44 -8.37 1.08
CA GLY A 169 -6.36 -9.77 0.66
C GLY A 169 -4.90 -10.23 0.56
N ARG A 170 -4.63 -11.46 0.98
CA ARG A 170 -3.32 -12.12 0.88
C ARG A 170 -3.43 -13.36 0.01
N GLY A 171 -2.34 -13.74 -0.66
CA GLY A 171 -2.32 -14.96 -1.46
C GLY A 171 -0.94 -15.30 -2.00
N LYS A 172 -0.76 -16.54 -2.45
CA LYS A 172 0.49 -17.02 -3.07
C LYS A 172 0.70 -16.49 -4.49
N SER A 173 -0.33 -15.88 -5.05
CA SER A 173 -0.28 -15.18 -6.33
C SER A 173 -1.04 -13.87 -6.24
N LEU A 174 -0.73 -12.91 -7.14
CA LEU A 174 -1.45 -11.65 -7.21
C LEU A 174 -2.94 -11.85 -7.49
N LEU A 175 -3.30 -12.83 -8.34
CA LEU A 175 -4.69 -13.16 -8.63
C LEU A 175 -5.43 -13.66 -7.38
N GLU A 176 -4.77 -14.51 -6.58
CA GLU A 176 -5.35 -15.01 -5.32
C GLU A 176 -5.53 -13.87 -4.31
N ALA A 177 -4.51 -13.04 -4.10
CA ALA A 177 -4.60 -11.86 -3.23
C ALA A 177 -5.73 -10.91 -3.67
N ARG A 178 -5.86 -10.69 -4.99
CA ARG A 178 -6.95 -9.90 -5.56
C ARG A 178 -8.32 -10.49 -5.26
N ASN A 179 -8.51 -11.78 -5.52
CA ASN A 179 -9.79 -12.45 -5.27
C ASN A 179 -10.17 -12.36 -3.79
N HIS A 180 -9.22 -12.58 -2.88
CA HIS A 180 -9.42 -12.48 -1.45
C HIS A 180 -9.76 -11.04 -1.02
N ALA A 181 -9.07 -10.01 -1.55
CA ALA A 181 -9.37 -8.62 -1.24
C ALA A 181 -10.80 -8.24 -1.63
N TYR A 182 -11.26 -8.65 -2.81
CA TYR A 182 -12.63 -8.37 -3.25
C TYR A 182 -13.69 -9.21 -2.51
N GLU A 183 -13.39 -10.45 -2.13
CA GLU A 183 -14.26 -11.24 -1.27
C GLU A 183 -14.43 -10.58 0.11
N ILE A 184 -13.34 -10.07 0.68
CA ILE A 184 -13.36 -9.33 1.95
C ILE A 184 -14.10 -7.99 1.80
N ALA A 185 -13.91 -7.27 0.70
CA ALA A 185 -14.63 -6.03 0.42
C ALA A 185 -16.16 -6.21 0.42
N GLN A 186 -16.65 -7.38 -0.04
CA GLN A 186 -18.07 -7.71 -0.04
C GLN A 186 -18.64 -8.02 1.35
N LYS A 187 -17.80 -8.19 2.37
CA LYS A 187 -18.20 -8.38 3.78
C LYS A 187 -18.56 -7.08 4.49
N VAL A 188 -18.34 -5.94 3.83
CA VAL A 188 -18.61 -4.62 4.39
C VAL A 188 -19.74 -3.96 3.63
N HIS A 189 -20.64 -3.31 4.35
CA HIS A 189 -21.70 -2.51 3.77
C HIS A 189 -21.98 -1.25 4.59
N PHE A 190 -22.13 -0.12 3.91
CA PHE A 190 -22.69 1.12 4.42
C PHE A 190 -23.32 1.92 3.27
N GLU A 191 -24.25 2.81 3.58
CA GLU A 191 -24.98 3.54 2.54
C GLU A 191 -24.05 4.43 1.69
N GLY A 192 -24.17 4.30 0.37
CA GLY A 192 -23.35 5.03 -0.58
C GLY A 192 -21.89 4.56 -0.67
N MET A 193 -21.56 3.40 -0.09
CA MET A 193 -20.24 2.79 -0.27
C MET A 193 -19.95 2.49 -1.73
N PHE A 194 -18.70 2.76 -2.14
CA PHE A 194 -18.19 2.23 -3.39
C PHE A 194 -16.69 1.91 -3.30
N TYR A 195 -16.19 1.13 -4.24
CA TYR A 195 -14.78 0.80 -4.43
C TYR A 195 -14.49 0.49 -5.89
N ARG A 196 -13.24 0.65 -6.29
CA ARG A 196 -12.80 0.30 -7.66
C ARG A 196 -12.70 -1.21 -7.81
N LYS A 197 -13.18 -1.74 -8.94
CA LYS A 197 -13.15 -3.17 -9.26
C LYS A 197 -11.94 -3.58 -10.12
N ASP A 198 -11.14 -2.61 -10.52
CA ASP A 198 -10.01 -2.76 -11.45
C ASP A 198 -8.62 -2.63 -10.79
N ILE A 199 -8.56 -2.67 -9.44
CA ILE A 199 -7.28 -2.65 -8.73
C ILE A 199 -6.45 -3.87 -9.14
N GLY A 200 -5.19 -3.64 -9.49
CA GLY A 200 -4.25 -4.67 -9.93
C GLY A 200 -4.46 -5.17 -11.36
N PHE A 201 -5.50 -4.71 -12.09
CA PHE A 201 -5.81 -5.18 -13.45
C PHE A 201 -4.62 -4.99 -14.41
N LYS A 202 -4.06 -3.79 -14.46
CA LYS A 202 -2.92 -3.48 -15.34
C LYS A 202 -1.70 -4.40 -15.13
N VAL A 203 -1.50 -4.86 -13.90
CA VAL A 203 -0.35 -5.73 -13.55
C VAL A 203 -0.65 -7.20 -13.85
N LEU A 204 -1.91 -7.60 -13.81
CA LEU A 204 -2.32 -8.95 -14.22
C LEU A 204 -2.25 -9.12 -15.74
N ASP A 205 -2.65 -8.10 -16.50
CA ASP A 205 -2.62 -8.12 -17.97
C ASP A 205 -1.19 -8.10 -18.54
N LEU A 206 -0.22 -7.51 -17.84
CA LEU A 206 1.18 -7.50 -18.27
C LEU A 206 1.80 -8.91 -18.36
N LYS A 207 1.19 -9.93 -17.77
CA LYS A 207 1.65 -11.33 -17.90
C LYS A 207 1.32 -11.98 -19.25
N GLU A 208 0.43 -11.41 -20.05
CA GLU A 208 0.16 -11.89 -21.40
C GLU A 208 1.19 -11.42 -22.44
N TYR A 209 2.11 -10.52 -22.03
CA TYR A 209 3.15 -9.93 -22.88
C TYR A 209 4.59 -10.30 -22.47
N SER A 210 4.76 -11.27 -21.56
CA SER A 210 6.09 -11.74 -21.11
C SER A 210 6.38 -13.18 -21.51
#